data_0f21eaa0f828e5b12261bf553e5c53f4
#
_entry.id   0f21eaa0f828e5b12261bf553e5c53f4
#
_cell.length_a   1.000
_cell.length_b   1.000
_cell.length_c   1.000
_cell.angle_alpha   90.00
_cell.angle_beta   90.00
_cell.angle_gamma   90.00
#
_symmetry.space_group_name_H-M   'P 1'
#
loop_
_entity.id
_entity.type
_entity.pdbx_description
1 polymer ?
#
loop_
_entity_poly.entity_id
_entity_poly.type
_entity_poly.pdbx_seq_one_letter_code
_entity_poly.pdbx_strand_id
1 'polypeptide(L)'
;MAYVRKDASTLTTTERRRFVKALLEVKRSGEYEEFVRMHIAYFRADGEHRLRAAHMAPSFLPWHRRFLLELEEALRRVDASVTLPYWDWTRERTTTSSPWTADLLGGTGRRSDRQVTTGPFAHREGDWTLKEGVTDGAFLTRDLGRPGNPIDLPAGRDLEWALKEPVYDVAPWDSTVTRGFRNRMEGWGTGRGSASWLNHNRVHRWVGGTMLGGASVNDPVFWLHHAFVDLQWDRWQRRHRGARYLPATPPGPEDAQHNRVVARHQKLPPWDVTPDELEDVSGVYRYA
;
A
#
# COMPACT_ATOMS: atom_id res chain seq x y z
N MET A 1 -3.47 -10.17 -23.09
CA MET A 1 -2.04 -10.01 -22.75
C MET A 1 -1.95 -9.31 -21.41
N ALA A 2 -1.08 -9.81 -20.54
CA ALA A 2 -0.79 -9.15 -19.27
C ALA A 2 -0.22 -7.74 -19.52
N TYR A 3 -0.71 -6.75 -18.79
CA TYR A 3 -0.19 -5.38 -18.87
C TYR A 3 1.05 -5.19 -17.98
N VAL A 4 1.71 -4.04 -18.11
CA VAL A 4 3.01 -3.80 -17.45
C VAL A 4 2.91 -2.63 -16.48
N ARG A 5 3.14 -2.88 -15.20
CA ARG A 5 3.34 -1.85 -14.18
C ARG A 5 4.78 -1.36 -14.21
N LYS A 6 4.96 -0.05 -14.38
CA LYS A 6 6.26 0.60 -14.55
C LYS A 6 6.72 1.32 -13.28
N ASP A 7 8.03 1.48 -13.14
CA ASP A 7 8.60 2.43 -12.17
C ASP A 7 8.12 3.85 -12.52
N ALA A 8 7.62 4.57 -11.52
CA ALA A 8 7.14 5.95 -11.68
C ALA A 8 8.21 6.89 -12.25
N SER A 9 9.50 6.61 -11.97
CA SER A 9 10.63 7.37 -12.51
C SER A 9 10.81 7.20 -14.01
N THR A 10 10.31 6.11 -14.58
CA THR A 10 10.44 5.80 -16.03
C THR A 10 9.23 6.19 -16.86
N LEU A 11 8.17 6.71 -16.22
CA LEU A 11 6.98 7.15 -16.94
C LEU A 11 7.28 8.35 -17.83
N THR A 12 6.84 8.28 -19.07
CA THR A 12 6.81 9.44 -19.97
C THR A 12 5.80 10.48 -19.48
N THR A 13 5.96 11.72 -19.91
CA THR A 13 5.01 12.82 -19.63
C THR A 13 3.58 12.44 -20.04
N THR A 14 3.42 11.72 -21.14
CA THR A 14 2.10 11.26 -21.62
C THR A 14 1.50 10.23 -20.67
N GLU A 15 2.28 9.25 -20.20
CA GLU A 15 1.81 8.24 -19.25
C GLU A 15 1.43 8.87 -17.90
N ARG A 16 2.24 9.79 -17.37
CA ARG A 16 1.92 10.53 -16.15
C ARG A 16 0.60 11.28 -16.28
N ARG A 17 0.43 12.03 -17.36
CA ARG A 17 -0.79 12.80 -17.63
C ARG A 17 -2.03 11.89 -17.73
N ARG A 18 -1.94 10.74 -18.40
CA ARG A 18 -3.05 9.78 -18.50
C ARG A 18 -3.39 9.16 -17.15
N PHE A 19 -2.40 8.76 -16.38
CA PHE A 19 -2.58 8.22 -15.03
C PHE A 19 -3.26 9.24 -14.11
N VAL A 20 -2.76 10.47 -14.05
CA VAL A 20 -3.35 11.57 -13.26
C VAL A 20 -4.79 11.85 -13.69
N LYS A 21 -5.03 11.97 -15.01
CA LYS A 21 -6.38 12.19 -15.54
C LYS A 21 -7.34 11.08 -15.13
N ALA A 22 -6.92 9.82 -15.22
CA ALA A 22 -7.76 8.68 -14.84
C ALA A 22 -8.08 8.71 -13.34
N LEU A 23 -7.11 8.99 -12.47
CA LEU A 23 -7.34 9.14 -11.03
C LEU A 23 -8.34 10.27 -10.70
N LEU A 24 -8.18 11.42 -11.34
CA LEU A 24 -9.11 12.54 -11.14
C LEU A 24 -10.52 12.21 -11.61
N GLU A 25 -10.67 11.42 -12.67
CA GLU A 25 -11.98 10.98 -13.15
C GLU A 25 -12.64 9.98 -12.19
N VAL A 26 -11.88 8.99 -11.69
CA VAL A 26 -12.36 8.06 -10.64
C VAL A 26 -12.73 8.83 -9.35
N LYS A 27 -12.02 9.91 -9.04
CA LYS A 27 -12.36 10.80 -7.92
C LYS A 27 -13.68 11.56 -8.17
N ARG A 28 -13.85 12.13 -9.36
CA ARG A 28 -15.05 12.87 -9.74
C ARG A 28 -16.31 11.99 -9.76
N SER A 29 -16.20 10.76 -10.19
CA SER A 29 -17.33 9.80 -10.18
C SER A 29 -17.79 9.44 -8.76
N GLY A 30 -16.98 9.69 -7.74
CA GLY A 30 -17.22 9.26 -6.36
C GLY A 30 -16.73 7.83 -6.07
N GLU A 31 -16.28 7.09 -7.06
CA GLU A 31 -15.79 5.71 -6.90
C GLU A 31 -14.52 5.66 -6.03
N TYR A 32 -13.70 6.71 -6.06
CA TYR A 32 -12.49 6.77 -5.24
C TYR A 32 -12.78 6.72 -3.73
N GLU A 33 -13.90 7.28 -3.30
CA GLU A 33 -14.32 7.26 -1.90
C GLU A 33 -14.68 5.85 -1.42
N GLU A 34 -15.14 4.96 -2.31
CA GLU A 34 -15.39 3.56 -1.97
C GLU A 34 -14.09 2.85 -1.58
N PHE A 35 -13.00 3.13 -2.29
CA PHE A 35 -11.68 2.61 -1.90
C PHE A 35 -11.24 3.12 -0.53
N VAL A 36 -11.44 4.40 -0.24
CA VAL A 36 -11.11 4.97 1.08
C VAL A 36 -11.95 4.29 2.17
N ARG A 37 -13.27 4.17 1.99
CA ARG A 37 -14.17 3.48 2.95
C ARG A 37 -13.77 2.03 3.15
N MET A 38 -13.46 1.31 2.08
CA MET A 38 -13.04 -0.08 2.14
C MET A 38 -11.78 -0.23 2.99
N HIS A 39 -10.75 0.55 2.73
CA HIS A 39 -9.51 0.45 3.51
C HIS A 39 -9.74 0.78 4.99
N ILE A 40 -10.49 1.84 5.31
CA ILE A 40 -10.86 2.18 6.69
C ILE A 40 -11.60 1.01 7.36
N ALA A 41 -12.55 0.38 6.65
CA ALA A 41 -13.34 -0.72 7.19
C ALA A 41 -12.50 -1.96 7.52
N TYR A 42 -11.43 -2.22 6.76
CA TYR A 42 -10.55 -3.39 6.95
C TYR A 42 -9.21 -3.08 7.64
N PHE A 43 -8.95 -1.82 7.97
CA PHE A 43 -7.81 -1.43 8.78
C PHE A 43 -8.12 -1.73 10.26
N ARG A 44 -7.60 -2.86 10.75
CA ARG A 44 -7.84 -3.36 12.12
C ARG A 44 -6.52 -3.63 12.82
N ALA A 45 -6.47 -3.23 14.10
CA ALA A 45 -5.31 -3.48 14.96
C ALA A 45 -5.37 -4.86 15.63
N ASP A 46 -4.23 -5.37 16.09
CA ASP A 46 -4.13 -6.65 16.82
C ASP A 46 -5.01 -6.71 18.05
N GLY A 47 -5.21 -5.58 18.74
CA GLY A 47 -6.06 -5.49 19.93
C GLY A 47 -7.56 -5.59 19.65
N GLU A 48 -7.97 -5.48 18.38
CA GLU A 48 -9.39 -5.66 18.02
C GLU A 48 -9.71 -7.15 17.89
N HIS A 49 -10.66 -7.63 18.67
CA HIS A 49 -11.11 -9.03 18.65
C HIS A 49 -12.02 -9.33 17.43
N ARG A 50 -11.55 -8.97 16.23
CA ARG A 50 -12.26 -9.14 14.95
C ARG A 50 -11.31 -9.69 13.88
N LEU A 51 -11.86 -10.15 12.77
CA LEU A 51 -11.07 -10.55 11.61
C LEU A 51 -10.21 -9.39 11.11
N ARG A 52 -8.93 -9.62 10.99
CA ARG A 52 -7.95 -8.70 10.38
C ARG A 52 -7.64 -9.21 8.98
N ALA A 53 -7.89 -8.37 7.98
CA ALA A 53 -7.67 -8.73 6.58
C ALA A 53 -6.58 -7.87 5.93
N ALA A 54 -6.64 -6.55 6.10
CA ALA A 54 -5.73 -5.64 5.41
C ALA A 54 -4.39 -5.43 6.12
N HIS A 55 -4.34 -5.47 7.45
CA HIS A 55 -3.13 -5.15 8.22
C HIS A 55 -2.93 -6.09 9.40
N MET A 56 -1.68 -6.16 9.91
CA MET A 56 -1.29 -6.95 11.09
C MET A 56 -1.73 -8.43 10.99
N ALA A 57 -1.81 -8.95 9.77
CA ALA A 57 -2.30 -10.29 9.50
C ALA A 57 -1.63 -10.88 8.25
N PRO A 58 -1.61 -12.20 8.10
CA PRO A 58 -1.06 -12.86 6.93
C PRO A 58 -1.61 -12.35 5.60
N SER A 59 -2.88 -11.99 5.59
CA SER A 59 -3.59 -11.49 4.40
C SER A 59 -3.19 -10.09 3.95
N PHE A 60 -2.29 -9.40 4.63
CA PHE A 60 -1.78 -8.08 4.22
C PHE A 60 -1.41 -8.01 2.74
N LEU A 61 -0.56 -8.94 2.25
CA LEU A 61 -0.10 -8.91 0.85
C LEU A 61 -1.21 -9.27 -0.15
N PRO A 62 -1.94 -10.39 -0.03
CA PRO A 62 -3.00 -10.71 -0.98
C PRO A 62 -4.16 -9.71 -0.93
N TRP A 63 -4.50 -9.17 0.25
CA TRP A 63 -5.55 -8.15 0.36
C TRP A 63 -5.20 -6.90 -0.44
N HIS A 64 -3.99 -6.37 -0.26
CA HIS A 64 -3.54 -5.19 -1.02
C HIS A 64 -3.33 -5.48 -2.50
N ARG A 65 -2.90 -6.70 -2.88
CA ARG A 65 -2.84 -7.12 -4.29
C ARG A 65 -4.21 -7.04 -4.95
N ARG A 66 -5.26 -7.58 -4.32
CA ARG A 66 -6.63 -7.49 -4.85
C ARG A 66 -7.11 -6.04 -4.87
N PHE A 67 -6.84 -5.29 -3.82
CA PHE A 67 -7.21 -3.88 -3.72
C PHE A 67 -6.56 -3.00 -4.81
N LEU A 68 -5.30 -3.25 -5.14
CA LEU A 68 -4.61 -2.62 -6.28
C LEU A 68 -5.30 -2.95 -7.61
N LEU A 69 -5.73 -4.19 -7.80
CA LEU A 69 -6.45 -4.61 -9.02
C LEU A 69 -7.79 -3.88 -9.15
N GLU A 70 -8.53 -3.70 -8.08
CA GLU A 70 -9.80 -2.93 -8.10
C GLU A 70 -9.59 -1.50 -8.61
N LEU A 71 -8.62 -0.78 -8.04
CA LEU A 71 -8.32 0.57 -8.55
C LEU A 71 -7.83 0.53 -10.00
N GLU A 72 -6.94 -0.40 -10.35
CA GLU A 72 -6.39 -0.48 -11.70
C GLU A 72 -7.49 -0.78 -12.74
N GLU A 73 -8.47 -1.62 -12.40
CA GLU A 73 -9.67 -1.83 -13.20
C GLU A 73 -10.49 -0.53 -13.37
N ALA A 74 -10.67 0.24 -12.28
CA ALA A 74 -11.34 1.54 -12.35
C ALA A 74 -10.61 2.54 -13.27
N LEU A 75 -9.29 2.65 -13.11
CA LEU A 75 -8.47 3.49 -14.00
C LEU A 75 -8.56 3.07 -15.46
N ARG A 76 -8.52 1.77 -15.73
CA ARG A 76 -8.58 1.21 -17.08
C ARG A 76 -9.96 1.32 -17.74
N ARG A 77 -11.03 1.44 -16.96
CA ARG A 77 -12.36 1.84 -17.51
C ARG A 77 -12.35 3.27 -18.04
N VAL A 78 -11.54 4.15 -17.45
CA VAL A 78 -11.37 5.53 -17.96
C VAL A 78 -10.43 5.57 -19.16
N ASP A 79 -9.29 4.91 -19.08
CA ASP A 79 -8.29 4.80 -20.16
C ASP A 79 -7.60 3.42 -20.10
N ALA A 80 -7.93 2.55 -21.05
CA ALA A 80 -7.43 1.17 -21.10
C ALA A 80 -5.90 1.05 -21.21
N SER A 81 -5.19 2.13 -21.55
CA SER A 81 -3.73 2.17 -21.60
C SER A 81 -3.07 2.47 -20.27
N VAL A 82 -3.84 2.90 -19.25
CA VAL A 82 -3.31 3.22 -17.92
C VAL A 82 -3.05 1.96 -17.14
N THR A 83 -1.93 1.92 -16.43
CA THR A 83 -1.57 0.90 -15.44
C THR A 83 -1.08 1.58 -14.17
N LEU A 84 -1.14 0.89 -13.04
CA LEU A 84 -0.58 1.41 -11.80
C LEU A 84 0.95 1.48 -11.89
N PRO A 85 1.56 2.66 -11.74
CA PRO A 85 3.01 2.73 -11.54
C PRO A 85 3.37 2.33 -10.11
N TYR A 86 4.64 1.95 -9.91
CA TYR A 86 5.17 1.74 -8.56
C TYR A 86 6.25 2.79 -8.22
N TRP A 87 6.41 3.09 -6.95
CA TRP A 87 7.48 3.94 -6.43
C TRP A 87 8.55 3.09 -5.74
N ASP A 88 9.72 2.96 -6.40
CA ASP A 88 10.89 2.33 -5.77
C ASP A 88 11.54 3.30 -4.76
N TRP A 89 11.02 3.30 -3.54
CA TRP A 89 11.51 4.13 -2.45
C TRP A 89 12.88 3.71 -1.92
N THR A 90 13.48 2.63 -2.41
CA THR A 90 14.89 2.31 -2.12
C THR A 90 15.86 3.07 -3.01
N ARG A 91 15.38 3.58 -4.14
CA ARG A 91 16.15 4.37 -5.13
C ARG A 91 15.71 5.83 -5.16
N GLU A 92 14.42 6.08 -5.25
CA GLU A 92 13.81 7.41 -5.29
C GLU A 92 13.55 7.92 -3.86
N ARG A 93 14.61 8.40 -3.19
CA ARG A 93 14.66 8.55 -1.72
C ARG A 93 14.55 9.99 -1.21
N THR A 94 14.41 10.97 -2.09
CA THR A 94 14.39 12.39 -1.71
C THR A 94 12.99 13.00 -1.84
N THR A 95 12.77 14.14 -1.20
CA THR A 95 11.51 14.90 -1.30
C THR A 95 11.32 15.56 -2.68
N THR A 96 12.30 15.44 -3.56
CA THR A 96 12.28 15.92 -4.96
C THR A 96 12.33 14.78 -5.97
N SER A 97 12.31 13.53 -5.52
CA SER A 97 12.27 12.35 -6.40
C SER A 97 11.00 12.30 -7.24
N SER A 98 11.01 11.44 -8.26
CA SER A 98 10.00 11.34 -9.31
C SER A 98 8.52 11.35 -8.84
N PRO A 99 8.09 10.67 -7.77
CA PRO A 99 6.70 10.74 -7.36
C PRO A 99 6.23 12.15 -6.98
N TRP A 100 7.14 13.00 -6.50
CA TRP A 100 6.83 14.30 -5.89
C TRP A 100 6.89 15.48 -6.86
N THR A 101 6.93 15.20 -8.16
CA THR A 101 6.89 16.23 -9.19
C THR A 101 5.49 16.82 -9.37
N ALA A 102 5.42 18.07 -9.83
CA ALA A 102 4.17 18.79 -10.03
C ALA A 102 3.28 18.18 -11.13
N ASP A 103 3.85 17.37 -12.02
CA ASP A 103 3.13 16.66 -13.08
C ASP A 103 2.67 15.25 -12.69
N LEU A 104 2.99 14.79 -11.45
CA LEU A 104 2.57 13.50 -10.95
C LEU A 104 1.83 13.64 -9.61
N LEU A 105 2.50 13.55 -8.45
CA LEU A 105 1.78 13.55 -7.17
C LEU A 105 1.84 14.89 -6.42
N GLY A 106 2.66 15.82 -6.86
CA GLY A 106 2.94 17.06 -6.13
C GLY A 106 3.88 16.83 -4.94
N GLY A 107 4.36 17.91 -4.35
CA GLY A 107 5.39 17.91 -3.33
C GLY A 107 4.89 17.69 -1.91
N THR A 108 5.76 18.07 -0.95
CA THR A 108 5.42 18.09 0.48
C THR A 108 4.37 19.17 0.79
N GLY A 109 3.75 19.05 1.94
CA GLY A 109 2.82 20.06 2.44
C GLY A 109 3.54 21.35 2.90
N ARG A 110 2.84 22.48 2.90
CA ARG A 110 3.36 23.74 3.44
C ARG A 110 3.52 23.66 4.96
N ARG A 111 4.47 24.47 5.51
CA ARG A 111 4.86 24.36 6.93
C ARG A 111 3.73 24.65 7.92
N SER A 112 2.80 25.54 7.58
CA SER A 112 1.77 26.01 8.51
C SER A 112 0.76 24.92 8.91
N ASP A 113 0.32 24.10 7.96
CA ASP A 113 -0.76 23.13 8.13
C ASP A 113 -0.51 21.80 7.38
N ARG A 114 0.65 21.67 6.76
CA ARG A 114 1.03 20.50 5.95
C ARG A 114 0.16 20.25 4.72
N GLN A 115 -0.69 21.23 4.32
CA GLN A 115 -1.49 21.11 3.12
C GLN A 115 -0.61 21.00 1.87
N VAL A 116 -0.89 20.01 1.01
CA VAL A 116 -0.29 19.89 -0.32
C VAL A 116 -0.88 20.98 -1.23
N THR A 117 -0.02 21.87 -1.72
CA THR A 117 -0.43 23.04 -2.53
C THR A 117 0.07 22.97 -3.98
N THR A 118 0.79 21.90 -4.33
CA THR A 118 1.36 21.70 -5.67
C THR A 118 0.87 20.39 -6.29
N GLY A 119 0.86 20.36 -7.62
CA GLY A 119 0.47 19.17 -8.37
C GLY A 119 -1.05 19.00 -8.53
N PRO A 120 -1.46 17.93 -9.21
CA PRO A 120 -2.86 17.72 -9.59
C PRO A 120 -3.79 17.36 -8.42
N PHE A 121 -3.23 16.88 -7.31
CA PHE A 121 -3.97 16.48 -6.12
C PHE A 121 -3.98 17.57 -5.02
N ALA A 122 -3.49 18.75 -5.32
CA ALA A 122 -3.68 19.91 -4.45
C ALA A 122 -5.17 20.28 -4.41
N HIS A 123 -5.64 20.69 -3.23
CA HIS A 123 -7.00 21.19 -3.06
C HIS A 123 -7.14 22.55 -3.76
N ARG A 124 -7.49 22.52 -5.03
CA ARG A 124 -7.80 23.70 -5.85
C ARG A 124 -9.20 23.51 -6.40
N GLU A 125 -10.08 24.47 -6.19
CA GLU A 125 -11.45 24.46 -6.73
C GLU A 125 -12.24 23.14 -6.46
N GLY A 126 -11.77 22.34 -5.49
CA GLY A 126 -12.39 21.08 -5.12
C GLY A 126 -11.98 19.84 -5.93
N ASP A 127 -11.02 19.94 -6.84
CA ASP A 127 -10.62 18.82 -7.71
C ASP A 127 -10.14 17.59 -6.91
N TRP A 128 -9.41 17.79 -5.80
CA TRP A 128 -9.05 16.71 -4.88
C TRP A 128 -9.49 17.04 -3.46
N THR A 129 -10.78 16.93 -3.22
CA THR A 129 -11.39 17.13 -1.91
C THR A 129 -11.50 15.78 -1.19
N LEU A 130 -10.99 15.72 0.04
CA LEU A 130 -11.15 14.54 0.89
C LEU A 130 -12.55 14.55 1.51
N LYS A 131 -13.25 13.42 1.43
CA LYS A 131 -14.63 13.27 1.92
C LYS A 131 -14.75 12.22 3.02
N GLU A 132 -13.91 11.19 3.00
CA GLU A 132 -13.96 10.05 3.90
C GLU A 132 -12.75 10.04 4.86
N GLY A 133 -12.99 9.69 6.13
CA GLY A 133 -11.92 9.56 7.13
C GLY A 133 -11.17 10.85 7.43
N VAL A 134 -11.81 12.00 7.26
CA VAL A 134 -11.22 13.33 7.42
C VAL A 134 -11.62 13.90 8.77
N THR A 135 -10.66 14.39 9.54
CA THR A 135 -10.90 15.07 10.83
C THR A 135 -10.63 16.56 10.77
N ASP A 136 -9.63 17.00 10.00
CA ASP A 136 -9.07 18.34 10.08
C ASP A 136 -8.91 19.02 8.70
N GLY A 137 -9.97 19.05 7.92
CA GLY A 137 -9.97 19.70 6.61
C GLY A 137 -10.03 18.74 5.43
N ALA A 138 -10.46 19.24 4.29
CA ALA A 138 -10.78 18.47 3.11
C ALA A 138 -9.61 18.37 2.11
N PHE A 139 -8.38 18.53 2.53
CA PHE A 139 -7.19 18.57 1.68
C PHE A 139 -6.12 17.57 2.11
N LEU A 140 -5.31 17.13 1.15
CA LEU A 140 -4.15 16.29 1.42
C LEU A 140 -3.14 17.02 2.29
N THR A 141 -2.62 16.29 3.27
CA THR A 141 -1.48 16.72 4.08
C THR A 141 -0.31 15.77 3.90
N ARG A 142 0.90 16.30 3.78
CA ARG A 142 2.17 15.56 3.74
C ARG A 142 3.23 16.27 4.55
N ASP A 143 4.18 15.49 5.08
CA ASP A 143 5.34 15.97 5.83
C ASP A 143 6.57 15.14 5.42
N LEU A 144 6.93 15.21 4.13
CA LEU A 144 7.93 14.33 3.52
C LEU A 144 9.28 14.38 4.26
N GLY A 145 9.74 13.22 4.71
CA GLY A 145 10.97 13.09 5.47
C GLY A 145 10.86 13.62 6.90
N ARG A 146 9.72 14.23 7.28
CA ARG A 146 9.45 14.75 8.63
C ARG A 146 10.55 15.70 9.14
N PRO A 147 10.74 16.88 8.56
CA PRO A 147 11.86 17.76 8.90
C PRO A 147 11.95 18.17 10.38
N GLY A 148 10.84 18.14 11.12
CA GLY A 148 10.84 18.39 12.58
C GLY A 148 11.30 17.19 13.44
N ASN A 149 11.27 15.98 12.88
CA ASN A 149 11.77 14.73 13.47
C ASN A 149 12.19 13.78 12.36
N PRO A 150 13.35 14.01 11.73
CA PRO A 150 13.74 13.37 10.48
C PRO A 150 13.76 11.86 10.56
N ILE A 151 13.22 11.23 9.53
CA ILE A 151 13.33 9.78 9.29
C ILE A 151 13.74 9.53 7.86
N ASP A 152 14.51 8.46 7.66
CA ASP A 152 14.89 8.01 6.33
C ASP A 152 13.89 6.99 5.77
N LEU A 153 13.77 6.95 4.46
CA LEU A 153 13.14 5.82 3.78
C LEU A 153 13.91 4.52 4.05
N PRO A 154 13.26 3.35 3.98
CA PRO A 154 13.97 2.07 4.11
C PRO A 154 15.09 1.97 3.07
N ALA A 155 16.21 1.41 3.48
CA ALA A 155 17.32 1.15 2.57
C ALA A 155 17.14 -0.20 1.86
N GLY A 156 17.89 -0.43 0.79
CA GLY A 156 17.88 -1.72 0.09
C GLY A 156 18.23 -2.91 1.00
N ARG A 157 19.08 -2.68 2.04
CA ARG A 157 19.39 -3.71 3.05
C ARG A 157 18.18 -4.11 3.91
N ASP A 158 17.27 -3.17 4.20
CA ASP A 158 16.07 -3.43 5.01
C ASP A 158 15.08 -4.28 4.20
N LEU A 159 14.97 -3.98 2.91
CA LEU A 159 14.19 -4.76 1.97
C LEU A 159 14.79 -6.16 1.76
N GLU A 160 16.10 -6.26 1.55
CA GLU A 160 16.78 -7.53 1.37
C GLU A 160 16.68 -8.42 2.62
N TRP A 161 16.66 -7.84 3.81
CA TRP A 161 16.40 -8.58 5.06
C TRP A 161 15.00 -9.24 5.06
N ALA A 162 13.97 -8.57 4.53
CA ALA A 162 12.66 -9.16 4.36
C ALA A 162 12.65 -10.24 3.27
N LEU A 163 13.25 -9.97 2.10
CA LEU A 163 13.30 -10.89 0.96
C LEU A 163 14.10 -12.18 1.23
N LYS A 164 15.02 -12.19 2.19
CA LYS A 164 15.77 -13.39 2.60
C LYS A 164 14.97 -14.36 3.45
N GLU A 165 13.86 -13.92 4.05
CA GLU A 165 13.06 -14.82 4.90
C GLU A 165 12.38 -15.89 4.04
N PRO A 166 12.66 -17.20 4.26
CA PRO A 166 12.15 -18.23 3.39
C PRO A 166 10.68 -18.60 3.67
N VAL A 167 10.14 -18.20 4.82
CA VAL A 167 8.78 -18.50 5.25
C VAL A 167 7.90 -17.29 5.05
N TYR A 168 6.71 -17.49 4.52
CA TYR A 168 5.75 -16.40 4.26
C TYR A 168 5.36 -15.66 5.54
N ASP A 169 4.87 -16.39 6.54
CA ASP A 169 4.47 -15.87 7.84
C ASP A 169 4.53 -16.98 8.91
N VAL A 170 4.45 -16.63 10.19
CA VAL A 170 4.51 -17.57 11.31
C VAL A 170 3.51 -17.21 12.42
N ALA A 171 3.06 -18.20 13.19
CA ALA A 171 2.23 -17.95 14.37
C ALA A 171 2.97 -17.03 15.37
N PRO A 172 2.24 -16.16 16.08
CA PRO A 172 0.79 -16.04 16.20
C PRO A 172 0.08 -15.23 15.10
N TRP A 173 0.65 -15.03 13.94
CA TRP A 173 -0.01 -14.42 12.77
C TRP A 173 -0.42 -12.95 12.96
N ASP A 174 0.31 -12.20 13.78
CA ASP A 174 0.04 -10.80 14.11
C ASP A 174 1.28 -9.91 13.94
N SER A 175 1.24 -8.68 14.43
CA SER A 175 2.36 -7.74 14.33
C SER A 175 3.52 -8.04 15.29
N THR A 176 3.35 -8.92 16.25
CA THR A 176 4.36 -9.23 17.29
C THR A 176 5.44 -10.19 16.80
N VAL A 177 5.19 -10.93 15.71
CA VAL A 177 6.17 -11.88 15.17
C VAL A 177 7.38 -11.13 14.59
N THR A 178 8.58 -11.70 14.77
CA THR A 178 9.83 -11.13 14.27
C THR A 178 10.35 -11.85 13.02
N ARG A 179 9.67 -12.92 12.60
CA ARG A 179 9.98 -13.76 11.44
C ARG A 179 8.83 -13.69 10.43
N GLY A 180 9.06 -14.27 9.25
CA GLY A 180 8.11 -14.27 8.16
C GLY A 180 8.29 -13.06 7.23
N PHE A 181 8.25 -13.34 5.93
CA PHE A 181 8.39 -12.33 4.89
C PHE A 181 7.31 -11.25 5.02
N ARG A 182 6.03 -11.66 5.23
CA ARG A 182 4.92 -10.73 5.37
C ARG A 182 5.17 -9.71 6.48
N ASN A 183 5.51 -10.15 7.70
CA ASN A 183 5.68 -9.24 8.82
C ASN A 183 6.88 -8.30 8.65
N ARG A 184 7.99 -8.82 8.10
CA ARG A 184 9.16 -7.99 7.78
C ARG A 184 8.85 -6.98 6.67
N MET A 185 8.03 -7.34 5.68
CA MET A 185 7.63 -6.45 4.58
C MET A 185 6.62 -5.41 5.03
N GLU A 186 5.62 -5.78 5.83
CA GLU A 186 4.69 -4.84 6.47
C GLU A 186 5.45 -3.90 7.42
N GLY A 187 6.52 -4.38 8.06
CA GLY A 187 7.50 -3.53 8.70
C GLY A 187 7.26 -3.25 10.17
N TRP A 188 6.61 -4.17 10.87
CA TRP A 188 6.50 -4.11 12.32
C TRP A 188 7.88 -4.35 12.95
N GLY A 189 8.32 -3.40 13.72
CA GLY A 189 9.60 -3.51 14.40
C GLY A 189 9.51 -4.37 15.67
N THR A 190 10.66 -4.67 16.23
CA THR A 190 10.83 -5.52 17.41
C THR A 190 10.37 -4.82 18.70
N GLY A 191 9.14 -4.30 18.77
CA GLY A 191 8.49 -3.91 20.01
C GLY A 191 8.80 -2.52 20.59
N ARG A 192 9.51 -1.64 19.87
CA ARG A 192 9.86 -0.29 20.35
C ARG A 192 9.13 0.84 19.61
N GLY A 193 7.80 0.70 19.46
CA GLY A 193 6.97 1.73 18.83
C GLY A 193 7.34 2.03 17.39
N SER A 194 6.72 3.04 16.84
CA SER A 194 6.85 3.40 15.42
C SER A 194 8.25 3.84 14.97
N ALA A 195 9.16 4.16 15.90
CA ALA A 195 10.55 4.48 15.56
C ALA A 195 11.33 3.28 14.99
N SER A 196 10.91 2.05 15.35
CA SER A 196 11.53 0.80 14.86
C SER A 196 10.85 0.22 13.62
N TRP A 197 9.79 0.86 13.10
CA TRP A 197 9.13 0.39 11.90
C TRP A 197 10.05 0.41 10.68
N LEU A 198 9.91 -0.61 9.83
CA LEU A 198 10.71 -0.81 8.62
C LEU A 198 9.79 -0.83 7.39
N ASN A 199 10.36 -0.99 6.23
CA ASN A 199 9.69 -1.20 4.94
C ASN A 199 8.37 -0.43 4.80
N HIS A 200 7.24 -1.09 4.55
CA HIS A 200 5.94 -0.44 4.31
C HIS A 200 5.55 0.58 5.38
N ASN A 201 5.55 0.20 6.65
CA ASN A 201 5.14 1.11 7.73
C ASN A 201 6.04 2.34 7.85
N ARG A 202 7.34 2.18 7.59
CA ARG A 202 8.29 3.29 7.60
C ARG A 202 8.05 4.28 6.46
N VAL A 203 7.63 3.79 5.29
CA VAL A 203 7.27 4.65 4.16
C VAL A 203 6.04 5.49 4.48
N HIS A 204 5.00 4.90 5.05
CA HIS A 204 3.83 5.64 5.53
C HIS A 204 4.23 6.79 6.48
N ARG A 205 5.12 6.51 7.44
CA ARG A 205 5.64 7.52 8.36
C ARG A 205 6.49 8.59 7.69
N TRP A 206 7.28 8.20 6.68
CA TRP A 206 8.12 9.13 5.94
C TRP A 206 7.30 10.15 5.15
N VAL A 207 6.21 9.70 4.54
CA VAL A 207 5.26 10.59 3.85
C VAL A 207 4.49 11.44 4.85
N GLY A 208 4.06 10.85 5.96
CA GLY A 208 3.33 11.53 7.02
C GLY A 208 1.94 12.04 6.60
N GLY A 209 1.38 12.93 7.40
CA GLY A 209 0.09 13.56 7.10
C GLY A 209 -1.02 12.54 6.81
N THR A 210 -1.69 12.69 5.69
CA THR A 210 -2.81 11.83 5.25
C THR A 210 -2.41 10.35 5.11
N MET A 211 -1.11 10.05 4.87
CA MET A 211 -0.64 8.66 4.77
C MET A 211 -0.59 7.91 6.11
N LEU A 212 -0.99 8.52 7.22
CA LEU A 212 -1.06 7.86 8.53
C LEU A 212 -2.46 7.26 8.76
N GLY A 213 -2.52 5.98 9.13
CA GLY A 213 -3.76 5.29 9.51
C GLY A 213 -4.64 4.81 8.37
N GLY A 214 -5.87 4.43 8.72
CA GLY A 214 -6.82 3.76 7.79
C GLY A 214 -7.28 4.62 6.61
N ALA A 215 -7.24 5.95 6.74
CA ALA A 215 -7.62 6.89 5.69
C ALA A 215 -6.50 7.20 4.68
N SER A 216 -5.36 6.51 4.78
CA SER A 216 -4.15 6.76 3.96
C SER A 216 -4.38 6.65 2.45
N VAL A 217 -5.38 5.90 2.01
CA VAL A 217 -5.81 5.79 0.60
C VAL A 217 -6.22 7.15 0.01
N ASN A 218 -6.61 8.13 0.83
CA ASN A 218 -6.88 9.48 0.36
C ASN A 218 -5.67 10.13 -0.34
N ASP A 219 -4.45 9.72 -0.02
CA ASP A 219 -3.26 10.17 -0.73
C ASP A 219 -2.91 9.20 -1.88
N PRO A 220 -2.92 9.64 -3.14
CA PRO A 220 -2.63 8.78 -4.29
C PRO A 220 -1.27 8.08 -4.24
N VAL A 221 -0.30 8.55 -3.46
CA VAL A 221 0.97 7.83 -3.28
C VAL A 221 0.79 6.46 -2.64
N PHE A 222 -0.29 6.25 -1.89
CA PHE A 222 -0.65 4.95 -1.35
C PHE A 222 -0.55 3.84 -2.41
N TRP A 223 -1.11 4.09 -3.57
CA TRP A 223 -1.17 3.11 -4.64
C TRP A 223 0.20 2.78 -5.24
N LEU A 224 1.04 3.80 -5.44
CA LEU A 224 2.41 3.60 -5.95
C LEU A 224 3.28 2.87 -4.92
N HIS A 225 3.08 3.18 -3.64
CA HIS A 225 3.75 2.52 -2.54
C HIS A 225 3.36 1.05 -2.44
N HIS A 226 2.05 0.75 -2.43
CA HIS A 226 1.56 -0.62 -2.34
C HIS A 226 1.86 -1.44 -3.62
N ALA A 227 1.90 -0.82 -4.80
CA ALA A 227 2.38 -1.48 -6.02
C ALA A 227 3.85 -1.91 -5.89
N PHE A 228 4.70 -1.12 -5.21
CA PHE A 228 6.07 -1.54 -4.93
C PHE A 228 6.15 -2.66 -3.88
N VAL A 229 5.29 -2.63 -2.87
CA VAL A 229 5.16 -3.73 -1.89
C VAL A 229 4.74 -5.02 -2.59
N ASP A 230 3.79 -4.96 -3.50
CA ASP A 230 3.32 -6.08 -4.31
C ASP A 230 4.43 -6.63 -5.25
N LEU A 231 5.22 -5.74 -5.86
CA LEU A 231 6.43 -6.14 -6.60
C LEU A 231 7.42 -6.92 -5.72
N GLN A 232 7.56 -6.55 -4.44
CA GLN A 232 8.44 -7.29 -3.54
C GLN A 232 7.88 -8.69 -3.20
N TRP A 233 6.56 -8.83 -3.13
CA TRP A 233 5.96 -10.14 -2.97
C TRP A 233 6.19 -11.02 -4.21
N ASP A 234 6.03 -10.49 -5.42
CA ASP A 234 6.37 -11.19 -6.67
C ASP A 234 7.85 -11.63 -6.70
N ARG A 235 8.78 -10.75 -6.29
CA ARG A 235 10.21 -11.07 -6.18
C ARG A 235 10.48 -12.16 -5.14
N TRP A 236 9.82 -12.09 -4.00
CA TRP A 236 9.94 -13.09 -2.95
C TRP A 236 9.45 -14.48 -3.43
N GLN A 237 8.29 -14.54 -4.08
CA GLN A 237 7.73 -15.77 -4.65
C GLN A 237 8.69 -16.41 -5.68
N ARG A 238 9.30 -15.61 -6.53
CA ARG A 238 10.31 -16.09 -7.50
C ARG A 238 11.58 -16.60 -6.84
N ARG A 239 12.00 -16.00 -5.73
CA ARG A 239 13.19 -16.39 -4.97
C ARG A 239 12.96 -17.67 -4.17
N HIS A 240 11.78 -17.83 -3.60
CA HIS A 240 11.41 -18.93 -2.71
C HIS A 240 10.35 -19.83 -3.36
N ARG A 241 10.70 -20.42 -4.51
CA ARG A 241 9.80 -21.30 -5.26
C ARG A 241 9.28 -22.43 -4.38
N GLY A 242 7.96 -22.58 -4.30
CA GLY A 242 7.30 -23.57 -3.45
C GLY A 242 6.92 -23.06 -2.05
N ALA A 243 7.45 -21.92 -1.59
CA ALA A 243 6.89 -21.26 -0.42
C ALA A 243 5.49 -20.70 -0.77
N ARG A 244 4.56 -20.92 0.15
CA ARG A 244 3.15 -20.59 -0.03
C ARG A 244 2.68 -19.67 1.08
N TYR A 245 1.55 -19.03 0.84
CA TYR A 245 0.82 -18.29 1.86
C TYR A 245 0.52 -19.17 3.09
N LEU A 246 0.65 -18.59 4.27
CA LEU A 246 0.33 -19.20 5.56
C LEU A 246 -0.55 -18.26 6.39
N PRO A 247 -1.45 -18.76 7.27
CA PRO A 247 -1.64 -20.19 7.57
C PRO A 247 -2.31 -20.96 6.44
N ALA A 248 -1.96 -22.23 6.30
CA ALA A 248 -2.57 -23.13 5.30
C ALA A 248 -4.03 -23.46 5.64
N THR A 249 -4.29 -23.64 6.95
CA THR A 249 -5.62 -23.93 7.50
C THR A 249 -5.97 -22.89 8.58
N PRO A 250 -7.27 -22.64 8.83
CA PRO A 250 -7.69 -21.73 9.90
C PRO A 250 -7.14 -22.19 11.27
N PRO A 251 -6.72 -21.23 12.13
CA PRO A 251 -6.40 -21.53 13.52
C PRO A 251 -7.59 -22.21 14.23
N GLY A 252 -7.31 -23.21 15.05
CA GLY A 252 -8.33 -23.98 15.77
C GLY A 252 -9.07 -23.15 16.82
N PRO A 253 -10.19 -23.68 17.38
CA PRO A 253 -11.03 -22.95 18.34
C PRO A 253 -10.29 -22.46 19.60
N GLU A 254 -9.26 -23.19 20.03
CA GLU A 254 -8.45 -22.84 21.22
C GLU A 254 -7.31 -21.87 20.91
N ASP A 255 -7.10 -21.54 19.64
CA ASP A 255 -6.06 -20.58 19.23
C ASP A 255 -6.57 -19.14 19.40
N ALA A 256 -5.74 -18.26 19.99
CA ALA A 256 -6.06 -16.85 20.15
C ALA A 256 -6.36 -16.11 18.82
N GLN A 257 -5.94 -16.69 17.69
CA GLN A 257 -6.21 -16.16 16.34
C GLN A 257 -7.41 -16.81 15.66
N HIS A 258 -8.16 -17.66 16.35
CA HIS A 258 -9.38 -18.25 15.81
C HIS A 258 -10.34 -17.18 15.27
N ASN A 259 -10.78 -17.33 14.02
CA ASN A 259 -11.63 -16.34 13.31
C ASN A 259 -11.05 -14.92 13.19
N ARG A 260 -9.76 -14.72 13.47
CA ARG A 260 -9.10 -13.40 13.42
C ARG A 260 -8.15 -13.23 12.24
N VAL A 261 -7.79 -14.29 11.55
CA VAL A 261 -6.92 -14.29 10.37
C VAL A 261 -7.55 -15.13 9.26
N VAL A 262 -7.22 -14.78 8.02
CA VAL A 262 -7.68 -15.51 6.83
C VAL A 262 -6.65 -16.60 6.51
N ALA A 263 -7.10 -17.84 6.35
CA ALA A 263 -6.24 -18.94 5.88
C ALA A 263 -6.23 -19.03 4.35
N ARG A 264 -5.29 -19.79 3.79
CA ARG A 264 -4.98 -19.86 2.35
C ARG A 264 -6.21 -20.01 1.45
N HIS A 265 -7.14 -20.88 1.79
CA HIS A 265 -8.32 -21.20 0.98
C HIS A 265 -9.63 -20.60 1.52
N GLN A 266 -9.55 -19.70 2.51
CA GLN A 266 -10.69 -18.93 2.97
C GLN A 266 -10.88 -17.69 2.11
N LYS A 267 -12.12 -17.23 1.98
CA LYS A 267 -12.43 -15.99 1.25
C LYS A 267 -11.83 -14.77 1.94
N LEU A 268 -11.29 -13.90 1.13
CA LEU A 268 -10.62 -12.66 1.54
C LEU A 268 -11.60 -11.47 1.46
N PRO A 269 -12.20 -11.06 2.57
CA PRO A 269 -13.23 -10.03 2.52
C PRO A 269 -12.67 -8.66 2.07
N PRO A 270 -13.48 -7.86 1.33
CA PRO A 270 -14.89 -8.11 0.99
C PRO A 270 -15.12 -8.99 -0.25
N TRP A 271 -14.07 -9.52 -0.86
CA TRP A 271 -14.14 -10.24 -2.13
C TRP A 271 -14.40 -11.74 -1.97
N ASP A 272 -14.91 -12.34 -3.04
CA ASP A 272 -15.08 -13.79 -3.17
C ASP A 272 -13.83 -14.43 -3.84
N VAL A 273 -12.65 -14.10 -3.33
CA VAL A 273 -11.35 -14.60 -3.78
C VAL A 273 -10.53 -15.07 -2.58
N THR A 274 -9.68 -16.06 -2.76
CA THR A 274 -8.81 -16.58 -1.70
C THR A 274 -7.37 -16.06 -1.83
N PRO A 275 -6.56 -16.05 -0.75
CA PRO A 275 -5.14 -15.77 -0.85
C PRO A 275 -4.40 -16.65 -1.88
N ASP A 276 -4.77 -17.94 -1.99
CA ASP A 276 -4.18 -18.89 -2.93
C ASP A 276 -4.40 -18.48 -4.40
N GLU A 277 -5.62 -18.02 -4.74
CA GLU A 277 -5.95 -17.53 -6.08
C GLU A 277 -5.19 -16.24 -6.46
N LEU A 278 -4.70 -15.51 -5.47
CA LEU A 278 -3.92 -14.28 -5.66
C LEU A 278 -2.40 -14.50 -5.66
N GLU A 279 -1.92 -15.73 -5.45
CA GLU A 279 -0.47 -16.00 -5.50
C GLU A 279 0.09 -15.85 -6.91
N ASP A 280 -0.67 -16.21 -7.96
CA ASP A 280 -0.25 -16.06 -9.35
C ASP A 280 -1.14 -15.05 -10.11
N VAL A 281 -0.56 -13.93 -10.45
CA VAL A 281 -1.19 -12.86 -11.25
C VAL A 281 -0.50 -12.63 -12.60
N SER A 282 0.36 -13.53 -13.01
CA SER A 282 1.18 -13.42 -14.24
C SER A 282 0.34 -13.32 -15.52
N GLY A 283 -0.88 -13.85 -15.49
CA GLY A 283 -1.87 -13.70 -16.58
C GLY A 283 -2.54 -12.32 -16.64
N VAL A 284 -2.46 -11.53 -15.56
CA VAL A 284 -3.13 -10.22 -15.43
C VAL A 284 -2.13 -9.08 -15.66
N TYR A 285 -1.07 -9.05 -14.89
CA TYR A 285 -0.01 -8.03 -15.01
C TYR A 285 1.39 -8.59 -14.72
N ARG A 286 2.39 -7.79 -15.07
CA ARG A 286 3.79 -7.99 -14.70
C ARG A 286 4.45 -6.65 -14.37
N TYR A 287 5.53 -6.67 -13.65
CA TYR A 287 6.38 -5.52 -13.40
C TYR A 287 7.48 -5.38 -14.46
N ALA A 288 7.81 -4.12 -14.84
CA ALA A 288 8.92 -3.81 -15.74
C ALA A 288 10.27 -4.03 -15.06
#